data_e731cccbce728d4712d64ea1506c41ea
#
_entry.id   e731cccbce728d4712d64ea1506c41ea
#
_cell.length_a   1.000
_cell.length_b   1.000
_cell.length_c   1.000
_cell.angle_alpha   90.00
_cell.angle_beta   90.00
_cell.angle_gamma   90.00
#
_symmetry.space_group_name_H-M   'P 1'
#
loop_
_entity.id
_entity.type
_entity.pdbx_description
1 polymer ?
#
loop_
_entity_poly.entity_id
_entity_poly.type
_entity_poly.pdbx_seq_one_letter_code
_entity_poly.pdbx_strand_id
1 'polypeptide(L)'
;MIPFRLIFYFVLGLHFFADFNLQIQGGLNKFKCKEWWKKHAPDKKYRNDYNCAMLIHSLFWAIVTFLPLLLLKPIIVASDLYIGAIVMNAPIHYVIDEVKANLRLINLWTDQILHLIQIVITLAIVRGAI
;
A
#
# COMPACT_ATOMS: atom_id res chain seq x y z
N MET A 1 27.50 2.58 -2.22
CA MET A 1 26.17 3.21 -2.11
C MET A 1 25.29 2.63 -3.19
N ILE A 2 24.10 2.15 -2.85
CA ILE A 2 23.17 1.59 -3.85
C ILE A 2 22.64 2.74 -4.71
N PRO A 3 22.67 2.65 -6.05
CA PRO A 3 22.13 3.69 -6.92
C PRO A 3 20.63 3.87 -6.67
N PHE A 4 20.14 5.11 -6.59
CA PHE A 4 18.72 5.41 -6.34
C PHE A 4 17.77 4.73 -7.35
N ARG A 5 18.21 4.58 -8.62
CA ARG A 5 17.46 3.84 -9.65
C ARG A 5 17.15 2.39 -9.25
N LEU A 6 18.07 1.71 -8.54
CA LEU A 6 17.81 0.34 -8.05
C LEU A 6 16.77 0.35 -6.94
N ILE A 7 16.77 1.34 -6.05
CA ILE A 7 15.72 1.51 -5.04
C ILE A 7 14.36 1.66 -5.71
N PHE A 8 14.27 2.47 -6.78
CA PHE A 8 13.04 2.62 -7.55
C PHE A 8 12.52 1.27 -8.08
N TYR A 9 13.37 0.45 -8.69
CA TYR A 9 12.96 -0.87 -9.20
C TYR A 9 12.58 -1.84 -8.09
N PHE A 10 13.27 -1.81 -6.95
CA PHE A 10 12.90 -2.65 -5.79
C PHE A 10 11.55 -2.23 -5.20
N VAL A 11 11.30 -0.93 -5.03
CA VAL A 11 10.01 -0.41 -4.55
C VAL A 11 8.89 -0.84 -5.51
N LEU A 12 9.10 -0.69 -6.81
CA LEU A 12 8.12 -1.09 -7.82
C LEU A 12 7.84 -2.60 -7.80
N GLY A 13 8.89 -3.43 -7.71
CA GLY A 13 8.74 -4.88 -7.59
C GLY A 13 8.00 -5.31 -6.33
N LEU A 14 8.30 -4.68 -5.19
CA LEU A 14 7.63 -4.96 -3.92
C LEU A 14 6.18 -4.44 -3.90
N HIS A 15 5.88 -3.34 -4.59
CA HIS A 15 4.51 -2.90 -4.77
C HIS A 15 3.67 -3.97 -5.45
N PHE A 16 4.11 -4.46 -6.62
CA PHE A 16 3.38 -5.54 -7.31
C PHE A 16 3.30 -6.82 -6.49
N PHE A 17 4.37 -7.17 -5.77
CA PHE A 17 4.37 -8.33 -4.89
C PHE A 17 3.35 -8.17 -3.75
N ALA A 18 3.35 -7.03 -3.06
CA ALA A 18 2.44 -6.76 -1.95
C ALA A 18 0.98 -6.66 -2.41
N ASP A 19 0.75 -6.01 -3.56
CA ASP A 19 -0.61 -5.77 -4.04
C ASP A 19 -1.25 -6.98 -4.71
N PHE A 20 -0.49 -7.80 -5.42
CA PHE A 20 -1.01 -8.96 -6.14
C PHE A 20 -0.76 -10.29 -5.42
N ASN A 21 0.49 -10.65 -5.11
CA ASN A 21 0.81 -11.99 -4.61
C ASN A 21 0.34 -12.24 -3.19
N LEU A 22 0.57 -11.30 -2.28
CA LEU A 22 0.18 -11.48 -0.88
C LEU A 22 -1.34 -11.44 -0.69
N GLN A 23 -2.06 -10.79 -1.59
CA GLN A 23 -3.52 -10.74 -1.54
C GLN A 23 -4.17 -12.00 -2.13
N ILE A 24 -3.66 -12.51 -3.25
CA ILE A 24 -4.25 -13.65 -3.96
C ILE A 24 -4.06 -14.93 -3.16
N GLN A 25 -2.86 -15.21 -2.67
CA GLN A 25 -2.54 -16.45 -1.97
C GLN A 25 -3.19 -16.54 -0.58
N GLY A 26 -3.35 -15.42 0.12
CA GLY A 26 -3.95 -15.39 1.46
C GLY A 26 -5.48 -15.32 1.50
N GLY A 27 -6.15 -15.11 0.38
CA GLY A 27 -7.60 -14.88 0.34
C GLY A 27 -8.05 -13.61 1.09
N LEU A 28 -7.10 -12.75 1.46
CA LEU A 28 -7.33 -11.54 2.27
C LEU A 28 -8.08 -10.45 1.50
N ASN A 29 -8.02 -10.46 0.17
CA ASN A 29 -8.73 -9.48 -0.67
C ASN A 29 -10.23 -9.42 -0.42
N LYS A 30 -10.85 -10.58 -0.14
CA LYS A 30 -12.28 -10.64 0.16
C LYS A 30 -12.65 -9.87 1.44
N PHE A 31 -11.77 -9.84 2.43
CA PHE A 31 -12.02 -9.18 3.72
C PHE A 31 -11.99 -7.64 3.63
N LYS A 32 -11.38 -7.07 2.58
CA LYS A 32 -11.46 -5.63 2.29
C LYS A 32 -12.82 -5.24 1.71
N CYS A 33 -13.62 -6.18 1.22
CA CYS A 33 -14.89 -5.93 0.55
C CYS A 33 -16.05 -5.94 1.53
N LYS A 34 -16.74 -4.81 1.68
CA LYS A 34 -17.95 -4.64 2.50
C LYS A 34 -19.05 -5.64 2.16
N GLU A 35 -19.23 -5.92 0.85
CA GLU A 35 -20.24 -6.89 0.37
C GLU A 35 -19.94 -8.33 0.84
N TRP A 36 -18.67 -8.69 0.97
CA TRP A 36 -18.32 -10.01 1.50
C TRP A 36 -18.81 -10.18 2.95
N TRP A 37 -18.59 -9.18 3.80
CA TRP A 37 -19.03 -9.21 5.21
C TRP A 37 -20.55 -9.23 5.33
N LYS A 38 -21.26 -8.44 4.53
CA LYS A 38 -22.74 -8.48 4.51
C LYS A 38 -23.27 -9.86 4.19
N LYS A 39 -22.61 -10.61 3.29
CA LYS A 39 -23.04 -11.94 2.86
C LYS A 39 -22.68 -13.04 3.84
N HIS A 40 -21.48 -12.99 4.46
CA HIS A 40 -20.92 -14.10 5.23
C HIS A 40 -20.97 -13.88 6.75
N ALA A 41 -21.08 -12.64 7.20
CA ALA A 41 -21.18 -12.27 8.61
C ALA A 41 -22.17 -11.09 8.78
N PRO A 42 -23.49 -11.31 8.62
CA PRO A 42 -24.50 -10.26 8.54
C PRO A 42 -24.76 -9.55 9.88
N ASP A 43 -24.27 -10.08 11.00
CA ASP A 43 -24.41 -9.48 12.32
C ASP A 43 -23.87 -8.05 12.37
N LYS A 44 -24.59 -7.15 13.05
CA LYS A 44 -24.20 -5.74 13.20
C LYS A 44 -22.80 -5.55 13.78
N LYS A 45 -22.33 -6.46 14.62
CA LYS A 45 -20.98 -6.42 15.23
C LYS A 45 -19.83 -6.48 14.22
N TYR A 46 -20.06 -7.15 13.05
CA TYR A 46 -19.04 -7.29 11.99
C TYR A 46 -19.13 -6.22 10.90
N ARG A 47 -20.07 -5.29 11.04
CA ARG A 47 -20.37 -4.32 9.98
C ARG A 47 -19.18 -3.48 9.51
N ASN A 48 -18.22 -3.25 10.39
CA ASN A 48 -17.05 -2.38 10.14
C ASN A 48 -15.73 -3.17 10.01
N ASP A 49 -15.76 -4.51 10.06
CA ASP A 49 -14.54 -5.32 10.03
C ASP A 49 -13.77 -5.20 8.70
N TYR A 50 -14.47 -4.90 7.61
CA TYR A 50 -13.83 -4.60 6.33
C TYR A 50 -12.89 -3.37 6.41
N ASN A 51 -13.20 -2.37 7.25
CA ASN A 51 -12.34 -1.20 7.46
C ASN A 51 -11.03 -1.61 8.16
N CYS A 52 -11.14 -2.48 9.16
CA CYS A 52 -9.96 -3.02 9.84
C CYS A 52 -9.08 -3.82 8.88
N ALA A 53 -9.68 -4.69 8.07
CA ALA A 53 -8.96 -5.45 7.06
C ALA A 53 -8.29 -4.56 6.01
N MET A 54 -8.97 -3.50 5.56
CA MET A 54 -8.44 -2.51 4.63
C MET A 54 -7.27 -1.73 5.24
N LEU A 55 -7.39 -1.30 6.50
CA LEU A 55 -6.32 -0.60 7.20
C LEU A 55 -5.08 -1.47 7.36
N ILE A 56 -5.24 -2.71 7.81
CA ILE A 56 -4.12 -3.66 7.96
C ILE A 56 -3.46 -3.89 6.60
N HIS A 57 -4.24 -4.09 5.54
CA HIS A 57 -3.71 -4.25 4.19
C HIS A 57 -2.88 -3.03 3.76
N SER A 58 -3.41 -1.83 3.93
CA SER A 58 -2.76 -0.59 3.51
C SER A 58 -1.46 -0.32 4.28
N LEU A 59 -1.44 -0.59 5.57
CA LEU A 59 -0.24 -0.52 6.39
C LEU A 59 0.80 -1.54 5.94
N PHE A 60 0.40 -2.80 5.76
CA PHE A 60 1.30 -3.86 5.33
C PHE A 60 1.87 -3.58 3.94
N TRP A 61 1.04 -3.12 3.01
CA TRP A 61 1.47 -2.70 1.69
C TRP A 61 2.55 -1.60 1.76
N ALA A 62 2.33 -0.55 2.56
CA ALA A 62 3.29 0.55 2.71
C ALA A 62 4.61 0.07 3.34
N ILE A 63 4.54 -0.76 4.39
CA ILE A 63 5.71 -1.35 5.05
C ILE A 63 6.57 -2.13 4.04
N VAL A 64 5.96 -3.01 3.27
CA VAL A 64 6.68 -3.88 2.33
C VAL A 64 7.19 -3.09 1.13
N THR A 65 6.35 -2.23 0.55
CA THR A 65 6.67 -1.47 -0.67
C THR A 65 7.88 -0.55 -0.45
N PHE A 66 7.95 0.16 0.68
CA PHE A 66 9.01 1.14 0.94
C PHE A 66 10.22 0.57 1.71
N LEU A 67 10.23 -0.72 2.03
CA LEU A 67 11.35 -1.38 2.71
C LEU A 67 12.74 -1.09 2.07
N PRO A 68 12.87 -0.98 0.74
CA PRO A 68 14.17 -0.67 0.12
C PRO A 68 14.76 0.69 0.51
N LEU A 69 13.99 1.62 1.07
CA LEU A 69 14.51 2.90 1.57
C LEU A 69 15.54 2.70 2.69
N LEU A 70 15.43 1.61 3.46
CA LEU A 70 16.40 1.28 4.51
C LEU A 70 17.81 0.94 3.97
N LEU A 71 17.94 0.75 2.66
CA LEU A 71 19.23 0.56 2.00
C LEU A 71 19.97 1.89 1.73
N LEU A 72 19.33 3.03 1.96
CA LEU A 72 19.96 4.36 1.87
C LEU A 72 20.93 4.58 3.04
N LYS A 73 21.87 5.50 2.87
CA LYS A 73 22.83 5.88 3.92
C LYS A 73 22.85 7.40 4.08
N PRO A 74 23.03 7.91 5.31
CA PRO A 74 23.17 7.14 6.56
C PRO A 74 21.86 6.49 7.01
N ILE A 75 21.94 5.40 7.78
CA ILE A 75 20.78 4.58 8.18
C ILE A 75 19.75 5.37 9.02
N ILE A 76 20.16 6.34 9.79
CA ILE A 76 19.27 7.19 10.58
C ILE A 76 18.33 7.96 9.66
N VAL A 77 18.85 8.63 8.63
CA VAL A 77 18.06 9.34 7.62
C VAL A 77 17.17 8.37 6.85
N ALA A 78 17.69 7.18 6.51
CA ALA A 78 16.94 6.13 5.84
C ALA A 78 15.75 5.67 6.67
N SER A 79 15.90 5.52 7.98
CA SER A 79 14.81 5.13 8.89
C SER A 79 13.72 6.19 8.96
N ASP A 80 14.08 7.47 9.05
CA ASP A 80 13.11 8.56 9.08
C ASP A 80 12.33 8.68 7.75
N LEU A 81 13.04 8.54 6.63
CA LEU A 81 12.42 8.53 5.31
C LEU A 81 11.48 7.32 5.12
N TYR A 82 11.87 6.17 5.63
CA TYR A 82 11.06 4.95 5.57
C TYR A 82 9.77 5.11 6.40
N ILE A 83 9.88 5.58 7.64
CA ILE A 83 8.72 5.82 8.52
C ILE A 83 7.81 6.88 7.89
N GLY A 84 8.38 7.99 7.40
CA GLY A 84 7.64 9.04 6.71
C GLY A 84 6.90 8.52 5.48
N ALA A 85 7.54 7.65 4.68
CA ALA A 85 6.91 7.02 3.53
C ALA A 85 5.71 6.14 3.96
N ILE A 86 5.82 5.35 5.03
CA ILE A 86 4.70 4.54 5.55
C ILE A 86 3.55 5.44 5.99
N VAL A 87 3.82 6.42 6.84
CA VAL A 87 2.80 7.32 7.41
C VAL A 87 2.05 8.09 6.32
N MET A 88 2.74 8.52 5.28
CA MET A 88 2.14 9.25 4.16
C MET A 88 1.34 8.31 3.24
N ASN A 89 1.88 7.14 2.93
CA ASN A 89 1.33 6.31 1.87
C ASN A 89 0.23 5.34 2.33
N ALA A 90 0.25 4.85 3.56
CA ALA A 90 -0.78 3.93 4.02
C ALA A 90 -2.21 4.52 3.96
N PRO A 91 -2.46 5.78 4.41
CA PRO A 91 -3.78 6.40 4.27
C PRO A 91 -4.19 6.62 2.82
N ILE A 92 -3.26 7.01 1.94
CA ILE A 92 -3.56 7.25 0.52
C ILE A 92 -3.93 5.92 -0.15
N HIS A 93 -3.14 4.86 0.09
CA HIS A 93 -3.43 3.52 -0.44
C HIS A 93 -4.80 3.02 0.05
N TYR A 94 -5.12 3.21 1.34
CA TYR A 94 -6.43 2.89 1.89
C TYR A 94 -7.57 3.55 1.11
N VAL A 95 -7.45 4.85 0.83
CA VAL A 95 -8.49 5.60 0.10
C VAL A 95 -8.64 5.09 -1.34
N ILE A 96 -7.54 4.84 -2.06
CA ILE A 96 -7.57 4.33 -3.43
C ILE A 96 -8.26 2.96 -3.45
N ASP A 97 -7.87 2.06 -2.57
CA ASP A 97 -8.47 0.72 -2.46
C ASP A 97 -9.95 0.76 -2.06
N GLU A 98 -10.35 1.68 -1.17
CA GLU A 98 -11.77 1.87 -0.80
C GLU A 98 -12.60 2.32 -2.00
N VAL A 99 -12.08 3.26 -2.79
CA VAL A 99 -12.75 3.76 -4.01
C VAL A 99 -12.93 2.64 -5.04
N LYS A 100 -11.97 1.72 -5.15
CA LYS A 100 -12.05 0.55 -6.03
C LYS A 100 -12.94 -0.56 -5.47
N ALA A 101 -12.65 -1.01 -4.24
CA ALA A 101 -13.23 -2.24 -3.71
C ALA A 101 -14.68 -2.08 -3.23
N ASN A 102 -15.01 -0.93 -2.62
CA ASN A 102 -16.29 -0.71 -1.98
C ASN A 102 -17.16 0.32 -2.68
N LEU A 103 -16.59 1.41 -3.20
CA LEU A 103 -17.33 2.40 -3.97
C LEU A 103 -17.46 2.02 -5.45
N ARG A 104 -16.56 1.18 -5.98
CA ARG A 104 -16.56 0.69 -7.37
C ARG A 104 -16.52 1.82 -8.42
N LEU A 105 -15.86 2.94 -8.09
CA LEU A 105 -15.77 4.11 -8.95
C LEU A 105 -14.60 4.02 -9.95
N ILE A 106 -13.62 3.17 -9.69
CA ILE A 106 -12.45 2.96 -10.54
C ILE A 106 -12.24 1.48 -10.85
N ASN A 107 -11.64 1.22 -12.01
CA ASN A 107 -11.23 -0.11 -12.43
C ASN A 107 -9.79 -0.44 -11.98
N LEU A 108 -9.34 -1.68 -12.24
CA LEU A 108 -8.00 -2.13 -11.88
C LEU A 108 -6.88 -1.28 -12.50
N TRP A 109 -7.03 -0.84 -13.77
CA TRP A 109 -6.01 -0.03 -14.44
C TRP A 109 -5.85 1.32 -13.77
N THR A 110 -6.95 2.02 -13.52
CA THR A 110 -6.95 3.33 -12.84
C THR A 110 -6.35 3.21 -11.44
N ASP A 111 -6.72 2.19 -10.70
CA ASP A 111 -6.20 1.86 -9.39
C ASP A 111 -4.67 1.71 -9.41
N GLN A 112 -4.14 0.89 -10.32
CA GLN A 112 -2.69 0.68 -10.43
C GLN A 112 -1.94 1.94 -10.87
N ILE A 113 -2.52 2.75 -11.76
CA ILE A 113 -1.93 4.04 -12.15
C ILE A 113 -1.85 4.98 -10.95
N LEU A 114 -2.88 5.06 -10.12
CA LEU A 114 -2.88 5.90 -8.92
C LEU A 114 -1.81 5.46 -7.92
N HIS A 115 -1.64 4.15 -7.71
CA HIS A 115 -0.57 3.63 -6.86
C HIS A 115 0.83 3.93 -7.42
N LEU A 116 1.02 3.82 -8.74
CA LEU A 116 2.29 4.19 -9.37
C LEU A 116 2.60 5.68 -9.22
N ILE A 117 1.61 6.55 -9.40
CA ILE A 117 1.76 8.00 -9.18
C ILE A 117 2.15 8.27 -7.72
N GLN A 118 1.48 7.64 -6.76
CA GLN A 118 1.77 7.73 -5.34
C GLN A 118 3.24 7.36 -5.04
N ILE A 119 3.72 6.24 -5.59
CA ILE A 119 5.11 5.77 -5.45
C ILE A 119 6.09 6.77 -6.04
N VAL A 120 5.84 7.24 -7.26
CA VAL A 120 6.73 8.20 -7.96
C VAL A 120 6.85 9.50 -7.17
N ILE A 121 5.75 10.04 -6.67
CA ILE A 121 5.75 11.26 -5.84
C ILE A 121 6.56 11.03 -4.57
N THR A 122 6.32 9.93 -3.86
CA THR A 122 7.06 9.60 -2.64
C THR A 122 8.55 9.49 -2.88
N LEU A 123 8.96 8.78 -3.94
CA LEU A 123 10.38 8.63 -4.28
C LEU A 123 11.02 9.94 -4.75
N ALA A 124 10.26 10.83 -5.39
CA ALA A 124 10.75 12.18 -5.74
C ALA A 124 11.02 13.01 -4.48
N ILE A 125 10.12 12.96 -3.50
CA ILE A 125 10.31 13.61 -2.18
C ILE A 125 11.54 13.05 -1.47
N VAL A 126 11.66 11.72 -1.37
CA VAL A 126 12.81 11.05 -0.77
C VAL A 126 14.10 11.45 -1.46
N ARG A 127 14.14 11.48 -2.79
CA ARG A 127 15.33 11.90 -3.55
C ARG A 127 15.72 13.35 -3.29
N GLY A 128 14.75 14.22 -3.08
CA GLY A 128 15.01 15.64 -2.74
C GLY A 128 15.52 15.84 -1.32
N ALA A 129 15.33 14.84 -0.43
CA ALA A 129 15.73 14.89 0.98
C ALA A 129 17.13 14.29 1.25
N ILE A 130 17.74 13.61 0.27
CA ILE A 130 19.07 12.99 0.35
C ILE A 130 20.08 13.69 -0.59
#